data_8e57f32117391195d04a5bb353ac42ea
#
_entry.id   8e57f32117391195d04a5bb353ac42ea
#
_cell.length_a   1.000
_cell.length_b   1.000
_cell.length_c   1.000
_cell.angle_alpha   90.00
_cell.angle_beta   90.00
_cell.angle_gamma   90.00
#
_symmetry.space_group_name_H-M   'P 1'
#
loop_
_entity.id
_entity.type
_entity.pdbx_description
1 polymer ?
#
loop_
_entity_poly.entity_id
_entity_poly.type
_entity_poly.pdbx_seq_one_letter_code
_entity_poly.pdbx_strand_id
1 'polypeptide(L)'
;MTPSSLYIRRNTPFNLHGINTQDATDQQLVELSSELGLGLNLEEMKQVQAYFKKQKRNPTDLELQTIGQTWSEHCCHKTFKGKILMNGKEIDSLFKTYIARTTKEINPKWCISVFEDNAGIISFDKSYGIAA
;
A
#
# COMPACT_ATOMS: atom_id res chain seq x y z
N MET A 1 -31.55 18.70 -3.72
CA MET A 1 -30.28 19.10 -4.39
C MET A 1 -29.79 17.90 -5.15
N THR A 2 -29.65 17.99 -6.46
CA THR A 2 -29.12 16.90 -7.28
C THR A 2 -27.60 16.82 -7.14
N PRO A 3 -26.98 15.61 -7.09
CA PRO A 3 -25.53 15.44 -6.94
C PRO A 3 -24.68 16.19 -7.97
N SER A 4 -25.23 16.55 -9.10
CA SER A 4 -24.57 17.29 -10.17
C SER A 4 -24.07 18.69 -9.76
N SER A 5 -24.62 19.30 -8.70
CA SER A 5 -24.18 20.62 -8.23
C SER A 5 -22.86 20.61 -7.44
N LEU A 6 -22.38 19.41 -7.06
CA LEU A 6 -21.13 19.26 -6.32
C LEU A 6 -19.91 19.07 -7.23
N TYR A 7 -20.12 18.83 -8.52
CA TYR A 7 -19.05 18.58 -9.47
C TYR A 7 -18.83 19.78 -10.39
N ILE A 8 -17.70 20.42 -10.27
CA ILE A 8 -17.24 21.43 -11.20
C ILE A 8 -16.39 20.75 -12.27
N ARG A 9 -16.93 20.61 -13.49
CA ARG A 9 -16.11 20.20 -14.64
C ARG A 9 -15.13 21.34 -14.98
N ARG A 10 -13.85 21.08 -14.79
CA ARG A 10 -12.81 21.95 -15.32
C ARG A 10 -12.48 21.50 -16.74
N ASN A 11 -12.65 22.40 -17.71
CA ASN A 11 -12.24 22.18 -19.12
C ASN A 11 -10.74 22.46 -19.35
N THR A 12 -9.93 22.49 -18.31
CA THR A 12 -8.48 22.63 -18.42
C THR A 12 -7.87 21.27 -18.75
N PRO A 13 -6.97 21.18 -19.73
CA PRO A 13 -6.26 19.97 -20.03
C PRO A 13 -5.58 19.44 -18.75
N PHE A 14 -5.67 18.13 -18.54
CA PHE A 14 -4.95 17.47 -17.45
C PHE A 14 -3.47 17.41 -17.83
N ASN A 15 -2.60 18.03 -17.04
CA ASN A 15 -1.17 17.98 -17.24
C ASN A 15 -0.60 16.70 -16.63
N LEU A 16 -0.10 15.81 -17.47
CA LEU A 16 0.69 14.66 -17.04
C LEU A 16 2.16 15.10 -16.94
N HIS A 17 2.76 14.88 -15.79
CA HIS A 17 4.18 15.14 -15.58
C HIS A 17 4.95 13.83 -15.69
N GLY A 18 5.81 13.72 -16.72
CA GLY A 18 6.76 12.60 -16.83
C GLY A 18 7.93 12.81 -15.86
N ILE A 19 8.23 11.79 -15.07
CA ILE A 19 9.31 11.82 -14.08
C ILE A 19 10.50 11.02 -14.59
N ASN A 20 11.65 11.67 -14.80
CA ASN A 20 12.84 10.99 -15.29
C ASN A 20 13.41 10.04 -14.23
N THR A 21 13.04 8.78 -14.35
CA THR A 21 13.59 7.69 -13.53
C THR A 21 14.63 6.88 -14.28
N GLN A 22 14.63 6.88 -15.62
CA GLN A 22 15.50 6.00 -16.38
C GLN A 22 17.00 6.27 -16.18
N ASP A 23 17.38 7.53 -16.11
CA ASP A 23 18.77 7.95 -15.96
C ASP A 23 19.11 8.34 -14.51
N ALA A 24 18.18 8.19 -13.60
CA ALA A 24 18.37 8.55 -12.18
C ALA A 24 19.39 7.64 -11.51
N THR A 25 20.28 8.25 -10.73
CA THR A 25 21.20 7.55 -9.83
C THR A 25 20.46 7.00 -8.61
N ASP A 26 21.10 6.12 -7.86
CA ASP A 26 20.55 5.56 -6.62
C ASP A 26 20.11 6.65 -5.64
N GLN A 27 20.95 7.68 -5.46
CA GLN A 27 20.65 8.81 -4.60
C GLN A 27 19.41 9.58 -5.09
N GLN A 28 19.33 9.88 -6.39
CA GLN A 28 18.19 10.58 -6.98
C GLN A 28 16.90 9.78 -6.87
N LEU A 29 16.96 8.44 -6.95
CA LEU A 29 15.80 7.60 -6.72
C LEU A 29 15.27 7.67 -5.29
N VAL A 30 16.17 7.71 -4.30
CA VAL A 30 15.80 7.89 -2.89
C VAL A 30 15.20 9.27 -2.63
N GLU A 31 15.84 10.32 -3.15
CA GLU A 31 15.34 11.69 -3.07
C GLU A 31 13.95 11.82 -3.71
N LEU A 32 13.76 11.27 -4.90
CA LEU A 32 12.48 11.27 -5.60
C LEU A 32 11.39 10.57 -4.79
N SER A 33 11.69 9.41 -4.19
CA SER A 33 10.74 8.70 -3.34
C SER A 33 10.32 9.54 -2.12
N SER A 34 11.27 10.27 -1.55
CA SER A 34 11.01 11.17 -0.41
C SER A 34 10.21 12.40 -0.82
N GLU A 35 10.59 13.08 -1.90
CA GLU A 35 9.92 14.29 -2.39
C GLU A 35 8.47 14.04 -2.80
N LEU A 36 8.22 12.91 -3.46
CA LEU A 36 6.88 12.52 -3.87
C LEU A 36 6.09 11.78 -2.77
N GLY A 37 6.68 11.53 -1.61
CA GLY A 37 6.04 10.82 -0.52
C GLY A 37 5.62 9.38 -0.87
N LEU A 38 6.40 8.68 -1.73
CA LEU A 38 6.05 7.34 -2.20
C LEU A 38 6.22 6.26 -1.12
N GLY A 39 7.09 6.47 -0.14
CA GLY A 39 7.40 5.48 0.90
C GLY A 39 8.08 4.23 0.35
N LEU A 40 8.72 4.32 -0.82
CA LEU A 40 9.45 3.24 -1.45
C LEU A 40 10.94 3.33 -1.08
N ASN A 41 11.53 2.20 -0.73
CA ASN A 41 12.98 2.11 -0.49
C ASN A 41 13.75 2.04 -1.81
N LEU A 42 15.10 2.09 -1.73
CA LEU A 42 15.96 2.10 -2.91
C LEU A 42 15.74 0.88 -3.82
N GLU A 43 15.61 -0.31 -3.25
CA GLU A 43 15.45 -1.55 -4.03
C GLU A 43 14.10 -1.56 -4.76
N GLU A 44 13.04 -1.06 -4.13
CA GLU A 44 11.73 -0.89 -4.75
C GLU A 44 11.77 0.14 -5.87
N MET A 45 12.43 1.28 -5.65
CA MET A 45 12.62 2.30 -6.68
C MET A 45 13.44 1.78 -7.87
N LYS A 46 14.44 0.92 -7.64
CA LYS A 46 15.17 0.24 -8.70
C LYS A 46 14.29 -0.71 -9.52
N GLN A 47 13.37 -1.41 -8.87
CA GLN A 47 12.40 -2.26 -9.59
C GLN A 47 11.47 -1.41 -10.47
N VAL A 48 10.99 -0.29 -9.96
CA VAL A 48 10.20 0.67 -10.74
C VAL A 48 11.02 1.19 -11.92
N GLN A 49 12.26 1.63 -11.69
CA GLN A 49 13.16 2.08 -12.74
C GLN A 49 13.37 1.01 -13.82
N ALA A 50 13.66 -0.23 -13.41
CA ALA A 50 13.89 -1.35 -14.34
C ALA A 50 12.64 -1.65 -15.18
N TYR A 51 11.46 -1.59 -14.57
CA TYR A 51 10.20 -1.77 -15.29
C TYR A 51 10.02 -0.71 -16.38
N PHE A 52 10.16 0.58 -16.04
CA PHE A 52 9.97 1.66 -17.01
C PHE A 52 11.09 1.73 -18.07
N LYS A 53 12.34 1.35 -17.73
CA LYS A 53 13.39 1.12 -18.71
C LYS A 53 12.99 0.06 -19.76
N LYS A 54 12.42 -1.06 -19.32
CA LYS A 54 11.91 -2.10 -20.21
C LYS A 54 10.78 -1.60 -21.10
N GLN A 55 9.92 -0.72 -20.57
CA GLN A 55 8.85 -0.06 -21.33
C GLN A 55 9.37 1.05 -22.28
N LYS A 56 10.65 1.41 -22.22
CA LYS A 56 11.30 2.48 -23.02
C LYS A 56 10.62 3.85 -22.84
N ARG A 57 10.09 4.13 -21.65
CA ARG A 57 9.48 5.40 -21.29
C ARG A 57 9.67 5.72 -19.81
N ASN A 58 9.52 6.96 -19.45
CA ASN A 58 9.45 7.37 -18.06
C ASN A 58 8.04 7.15 -17.48
N PRO A 59 7.90 6.94 -16.19
CA PRO A 59 6.60 6.97 -15.51
C PRO A 59 6.04 8.39 -15.47
N THR A 60 4.72 8.47 -15.32
CA THR A 60 4.08 9.70 -14.90
C THR A 60 4.09 9.82 -13.37
N ASP A 61 3.88 11.02 -12.87
CA ASP A 61 3.67 11.29 -11.46
C ASP A 61 2.53 10.45 -10.87
N LEU A 62 1.42 10.33 -11.59
CA LEU A 62 0.28 9.51 -11.19
C LEU A 62 0.62 8.01 -11.11
N GLU A 63 1.40 7.49 -12.07
CA GLU A 63 1.84 6.09 -12.02
C GLU A 63 2.73 5.82 -10.81
N LEU A 64 3.66 6.73 -10.51
CA LEU A 64 4.51 6.61 -9.32
C LEU A 64 3.69 6.67 -8.02
N GLN A 65 2.75 7.60 -7.92
CA GLN A 65 1.85 7.70 -6.76
C GLN A 65 1.01 6.43 -6.60
N THR A 66 0.49 5.87 -7.69
CA THR A 66 -0.29 4.62 -7.65
C THR A 66 0.56 3.44 -7.16
N ILE A 67 1.80 3.32 -7.66
CA ILE A 67 2.74 2.28 -7.21
C ILE A 67 3.08 2.49 -5.73
N GLY A 68 3.46 3.71 -5.33
CA GLY A 68 3.76 4.04 -3.95
C GLY A 68 2.62 3.69 -3.01
N GLN A 69 1.39 4.06 -3.37
CA GLN A 69 0.21 3.77 -2.57
C GLN A 69 -0.05 2.26 -2.43
N THR A 70 0.03 1.51 -3.53
CA THR A 70 -0.25 0.07 -3.51
C THR A 70 0.84 -0.76 -2.82
N TRP A 71 2.10 -0.29 -2.82
CA TRP A 71 3.24 -0.95 -2.17
C TRP A 71 3.53 -0.41 -0.77
N SER A 72 2.75 0.55 -0.28
CA SER A 72 2.97 1.16 1.03
C SER A 72 2.77 0.18 2.19
N GLU A 73 3.33 0.50 3.35
CA GLU A 73 3.04 -0.22 4.59
C GLU A 73 1.56 -0.17 4.97
N HIS A 74 0.84 0.88 4.55
CA HIS A 74 -0.59 1.00 4.79
C HIS A 74 -1.39 -0.05 4.03
N CYS A 75 -1.12 -0.25 2.73
CA CYS A 75 -1.88 -1.19 1.90
C CYS A 75 -1.27 -2.60 1.88
N CYS A 76 0.06 -2.70 1.80
CA CYS A 76 0.76 -3.98 1.65
C CYS A 76 1.20 -4.60 2.97
N HIS A 77 1.44 -3.79 4.00
CA HIS A 77 1.94 -4.22 5.32
C HIS A 77 3.24 -5.03 5.21
N LYS A 78 4.21 -4.53 4.43
CA LYS A 78 5.46 -5.23 4.08
C LYS A 78 6.21 -5.76 5.29
N THR A 79 6.40 -4.92 6.30
CA THR A 79 7.13 -5.26 7.53
C THR A 79 6.40 -6.34 8.32
N PHE A 80 5.08 -6.20 8.53
CA PHE A 80 4.29 -7.17 9.30
C PHE A 80 4.10 -8.51 8.60
N LYS A 81 4.13 -8.52 7.27
CA LYS A 81 4.01 -9.75 6.45
C LYS A 81 5.37 -10.34 6.07
N GLY A 82 6.44 -9.58 6.23
CA GLY A 82 7.80 -9.98 5.88
C GLY A 82 8.44 -10.93 6.89
N LYS A 83 9.62 -11.45 6.52
CA LYS A 83 10.50 -12.21 7.42
C LYS A 83 11.33 -11.26 8.26
N ILE A 84 11.37 -11.49 9.55
CA ILE A 84 12.12 -10.69 10.51
C ILE A 84 13.11 -11.58 11.25
N LEU A 85 14.37 -11.16 11.29
CA LEU A 85 15.38 -11.80 12.11
C LEU A 85 15.51 -11.07 13.44
N MET A 86 15.09 -11.71 14.52
CA MET A 86 15.16 -11.16 15.87
C MET A 86 15.98 -12.07 16.78
N ASN A 87 17.09 -11.57 17.30
CA ASN A 87 17.99 -12.31 18.21
C ASN A 87 18.41 -13.69 17.63
N GLY A 88 18.73 -13.74 16.33
CA GLY A 88 19.13 -14.96 15.64
C GLY A 88 17.98 -15.93 15.30
N LYS A 89 16.73 -15.58 15.64
CA LYS A 89 15.54 -16.37 15.31
C LYS A 89 14.77 -15.70 14.16
N GLU A 90 14.52 -16.45 13.10
CA GLU A 90 13.66 -16.02 12.01
C GLU A 90 12.19 -16.11 12.43
N ILE A 91 11.44 -15.03 12.21
CA ILE A 91 9.99 -14.96 12.38
C ILE A 91 9.41 -14.72 10.99
N ASP A 92 8.68 -15.71 10.48
CA ASP A 92 7.97 -15.60 9.21
C ASP A 92 6.60 -14.92 9.46
N SER A 93 6.51 -13.63 9.06
CA SER A 93 5.34 -12.80 9.23
C SER A 93 4.91 -12.60 10.70
N LEU A 94 5.24 -11.46 11.29
CA LEU A 94 4.70 -11.05 12.60
C LEU A 94 3.19 -11.12 12.64
N PHE A 95 2.56 -10.67 11.54
CA PHE A 95 1.11 -10.67 11.41
C PHE A 95 0.51 -12.07 11.57
N LYS A 96 0.99 -13.04 10.79
CA LYS A 96 0.49 -14.42 10.83
C LYS A 96 0.83 -15.10 12.15
N THR A 97 2.07 -14.89 12.63
CA THR A 97 2.62 -15.62 13.79
C THR A 97 2.03 -15.15 15.12
N TYR A 98 1.83 -13.85 15.30
CA TYR A 98 1.44 -13.28 16.58
C TYR A 98 0.05 -12.65 16.60
N ILE A 99 -0.43 -12.11 15.48
CA ILE A 99 -1.74 -11.44 15.44
C ILE A 99 -2.83 -12.41 14.97
N ALA A 100 -2.74 -12.88 13.74
CA ALA A 100 -3.78 -13.72 13.16
C ALA A 100 -3.91 -15.08 13.89
N ARG A 101 -2.78 -15.69 14.26
CA ARG A 101 -2.79 -16.94 15.03
C ARG A 101 -3.44 -16.76 16.38
N THR A 102 -3.06 -15.73 17.14
CA THR A 102 -3.63 -15.46 18.46
C THR A 102 -5.14 -15.22 18.40
N THR A 103 -5.60 -14.44 17.43
CA THR A 103 -7.04 -14.22 17.20
C THR A 103 -7.76 -15.52 16.90
N LYS A 104 -7.17 -16.39 16.08
CA LYS A 104 -7.72 -17.71 15.76
C LYS A 104 -7.75 -18.65 16.98
N GLU A 105 -6.70 -18.62 17.82
CA GLU A 105 -6.62 -19.43 19.04
C GLU A 105 -7.65 -18.98 20.10
N ILE A 106 -7.84 -17.68 20.27
CA ILE A 106 -8.88 -17.12 21.15
C ILE A 106 -10.27 -17.44 20.61
N ASN A 107 -10.44 -17.45 19.30
CA ASN A 107 -11.70 -17.73 18.60
C ASN A 107 -12.90 -17.00 19.21
N PRO A 108 -12.87 -15.66 19.29
CA PRO A 108 -13.91 -14.90 19.97
C PRO A 108 -15.23 -15.00 19.20
N LYS A 109 -16.30 -15.42 19.88
CA LYS A 109 -17.62 -15.66 19.27
C LYS A 109 -18.26 -14.41 18.64
N TRP A 110 -17.82 -13.23 19.06
CA TRP A 110 -18.29 -11.96 18.52
C TRP A 110 -17.55 -11.55 17.23
N CYS A 111 -16.46 -12.21 16.86
CA CYS A 111 -15.72 -11.95 15.61
C CYS A 111 -16.38 -12.76 14.48
N ILE A 112 -16.97 -12.07 13.50
CA ILE A 112 -17.63 -12.68 12.35
C ILE A 112 -16.63 -12.90 11.22
N SER A 113 -15.87 -11.86 10.89
CA SER A 113 -14.83 -11.91 9.86
C SER A 113 -13.67 -10.99 10.24
N VAL A 114 -12.43 -11.47 10.05
CA VAL A 114 -11.24 -10.67 10.32
C VAL A 114 -10.07 -11.17 9.47
N PHE A 115 -9.24 -10.25 9.01
CA PHE A 115 -8.02 -10.52 8.20
C PHE A 115 -8.26 -11.12 6.81
N GLU A 116 -9.50 -11.13 6.32
CA GLU A 116 -9.85 -11.60 4.98
C GLU A 116 -9.87 -10.45 3.97
N ASP A 117 -10.26 -9.27 4.42
CA ASP A 117 -10.35 -8.04 3.62
C ASP A 117 -9.91 -6.83 4.47
N ASN A 118 -10.05 -5.62 3.92
CA ASN A 118 -9.68 -4.36 4.57
C ASN A 118 -10.59 -3.99 5.75
N ALA A 119 -11.73 -4.65 5.90
CA ALA A 119 -12.65 -4.45 7.01
C ALA A 119 -12.76 -5.70 7.88
N GLY A 120 -12.79 -5.50 9.21
CA GLY A 120 -13.20 -6.53 10.15
C GLY A 120 -14.70 -6.41 10.45
N ILE A 121 -15.37 -7.53 10.75
CA ILE A 121 -16.78 -7.56 11.12
C ILE A 121 -16.95 -8.21 12.49
N ILE A 122 -17.58 -7.50 13.40
CA ILE A 122 -17.94 -7.99 14.73
C ILE A 122 -19.45 -8.04 14.91
N SER A 123 -19.96 -8.99 15.71
CA SER A 123 -21.39 -9.03 16.01
C SER A 123 -21.78 -7.87 16.92
N PHE A 124 -22.85 -7.19 16.57
CA PHE A 124 -23.47 -6.17 17.41
C PHE A 124 -24.60 -6.79 18.22
N ASP A 125 -25.50 -7.49 17.55
CA ASP A 125 -26.57 -8.27 18.17
C ASP A 125 -26.85 -9.55 17.35
N LYS A 126 -28.03 -10.17 17.56
CA LYS A 126 -28.40 -11.41 16.85
C LYS A 126 -28.60 -11.24 15.34
N SER A 127 -28.82 -10.01 14.87
CA SER A 127 -29.20 -9.70 13.48
C SER A 127 -28.22 -8.78 12.76
N TYR A 128 -27.38 -8.06 13.48
CA TYR A 128 -26.50 -7.02 12.94
C TYR A 128 -25.04 -7.25 13.31
N GLY A 129 -24.16 -6.92 12.37
CA GLY A 129 -22.72 -6.79 12.56
C GLY A 129 -22.26 -5.36 12.33
N ILE A 130 -21.15 -4.99 12.95
CA ILE A 130 -20.45 -3.72 12.72
C ILE A 130 -19.21 -4.04 11.90
N ALA A 131 -19.04 -3.36 10.76
CA ALA A 131 -17.83 -3.35 9.98
C ALA A 131 -16.96 -2.15 10.36
N ALA A 132 -15.67 -2.37 10.58
CA ALA A 132 -14.67 -1.34 10.91
C ALA A 132 -13.39 -1.55 10.12
#